data_254d733be0cdf7e95a0d9edd34843d1a
#
_entry.id   254d733be0cdf7e95a0d9edd34843d1a
#
_cell.length_a   1.000
_cell.length_b   1.000
_cell.length_c   1.000
_cell.angle_alpha   90.00
_cell.angle_beta   90.00
_cell.angle_gamma   90.00
#
_symmetry.space_group_name_H-M   'P 1'
#
loop_
_entity.id
_entity.type
_entity.pdbx_description
1 polymer ?
#
loop_
_entity_poly.entity_id
_entity_poly.type
_entity_poly.pdbx_seq_one_letter_code
_entity_poly.pdbx_strand_id
1 'polypeptide(L)'
;PAVPVAAGGVPAGETPAVAQAGKPFVLPSFEKFTLANGLTVYLMEHRAVPLIYVTAVFPAGAARDGGKSGLAYLTAESLFSGTKHYGKARLEAELERLGVDYSAYVELDAAGVSLSFIKDDLERVVPILREVIQEAVFPPGEFGKRKRRLLDELIQAKEQPELVLDPYFRGFIFGRHPYANPLFGTYGTVRKIRNADARAFYRAYYRPEGAALIFVGDFSAARMKGIVQQHFGAWRGKGAPPAPPKIAAPTGFTSPRVLLVDKKDAAETRFAFGGLGIQRNHPDYVAVQVVNTILGGRFTSWLSDALRVDAGLTYGVVSSFDAFKTSGTFAISSFTPTDTTVAALALARDVLMRLHTQGVDEETLRAAQGYLLGQYPLLYETPGSLANLLAAMFVYDFDAAYVNDYQKNVEAVTVAKAKEVIARHFPADNLQYVLIGKAAALREQVKRFGTVVEKDIKSDGYGK
;
A
#
# COMPACT_ATOMS: atom_id res chain seq x y z
N PRO A 1 30.72 4.10 39.27
CA PRO A 1 31.61 3.03 38.88
C PRO A 1 31.03 2.32 37.66
N ALA A 2 31.79 2.44 36.58
CA ALA A 2 31.43 1.83 35.30
C ALA A 2 31.80 0.31 35.36
N VAL A 3 30.87 -0.54 34.92
CA VAL A 3 31.12 -1.96 34.73
C VAL A 3 31.74 -2.15 33.33
N PRO A 4 32.89 -2.81 33.18
CA PRO A 4 33.48 -3.06 31.87
C PRO A 4 32.69 -4.15 31.15
N VAL A 5 32.21 -3.81 29.95
CA VAL A 5 31.64 -4.78 28.97
C VAL A 5 32.82 -5.49 28.31
N ALA A 6 32.95 -6.79 28.57
CA ALA A 6 33.93 -7.63 27.91
C ALA A 6 33.55 -7.79 26.43
N ALA A 7 34.49 -7.46 25.55
CA ALA A 7 34.43 -7.76 24.12
C ALA A 7 34.56 -9.27 23.92
N GLY A 8 33.44 -9.99 23.81
CA GLY A 8 33.41 -11.36 23.35
C GLY A 8 33.52 -11.39 21.84
N GLY A 9 34.68 -11.81 21.31
CA GLY A 9 34.87 -12.04 19.88
C GLY A 9 33.93 -13.15 19.41
N VAL A 10 33.18 -12.89 18.36
CA VAL A 10 32.38 -13.88 17.62
C VAL A 10 33.37 -14.77 16.86
N PRO A 11 33.34 -16.10 17.02
CA PRO A 11 34.23 -16.98 16.23
C PRO A 11 33.84 -16.89 14.76
N ALA A 12 34.82 -16.60 13.91
CA ALA A 12 34.69 -16.73 12.47
C ALA A 12 34.55 -18.22 12.14
N GLY A 13 33.43 -18.60 11.50
CA GLY A 13 33.33 -19.93 10.86
C GLY A 13 32.10 -20.79 11.14
N GLU A 14 30.92 -20.21 11.32
CA GLU A 14 29.69 -20.97 11.08
C GLU A 14 28.92 -20.34 9.93
N THR A 15 28.88 -21.06 8.79
CA THR A 15 27.91 -20.79 7.73
C THR A 15 26.53 -20.84 8.39
N PRO A 16 25.71 -19.77 8.32
CA PRO A 16 24.39 -19.81 8.90
C PRO A 16 23.64 -21.00 8.31
N ALA A 17 23.19 -21.91 9.19
CA ALA A 17 22.39 -23.04 8.78
C ALA A 17 21.23 -22.50 7.94
N VAL A 18 21.10 -22.96 6.69
CA VAL A 18 19.95 -22.69 5.85
C VAL A 18 18.74 -23.18 6.65
N ALA A 19 17.92 -22.25 7.12
CA ALA A 19 16.73 -22.58 7.87
C ALA A 19 15.92 -23.58 7.02
N GLN A 20 15.69 -24.78 7.55
CA GLN A 20 14.83 -25.74 6.87
C GLN A 20 13.49 -25.04 6.64
N ALA A 21 13.03 -25.03 5.39
CA ALA A 21 11.75 -24.47 5.03
C ALA A 21 10.68 -25.05 5.98
N GLY A 22 10.02 -24.17 6.75
CA GLY A 22 8.91 -24.56 7.63
C GLY A 22 7.80 -25.21 6.80
N LYS A 23 6.79 -25.78 7.47
CA LYS A 23 5.62 -26.29 6.75
C LYS A 23 5.06 -25.21 5.84
N PRO A 24 4.70 -25.53 4.56
CA PRO A 24 4.10 -24.56 3.65
C PRO A 24 2.89 -23.88 4.31
N PHE A 25 2.78 -22.57 4.13
CA PHE A 25 1.55 -21.88 4.50
C PHE A 25 0.42 -22.39 3.59
N VAL A 26 -0.66 -22.83 4.21
CA VAL A 26 -1.89 -23.19 3.52
C VAL A 26 -2.97 -22.25 3.98
N LEU A 27 -3.60 -21.55 3.04
CA LEU A 27 -4.70 -20.66 3.33
C LEU A 27 -5.84 -21.46 3.99
N PRO A 28 -6.31 -21.06 5.19
CA PRO A 28 -7.44 -21.72 5.83
C PRO A 28 -8.65 -21.76 4.90
N SER A 29 -9.46 -22.81 5.00
CA SER A 29 -10.66 -22.95 4.20
C SER A 29 -11.63 -21.82 4.45
N PHE A 30 -12.26 -21.31 3.41
CA PHE A 30 -13.26 -20.27 3.47
C PHE A 30 -14.40 -20.55 2.49
N GLU A 31 -15.56 -20.00 2.80
CA GLU A 31 -16.68 -19.99 1.88
C GLU A 31 -16.75 -18.67 1.14
N LYS A 32 -16.97 -18.73 -0.18
CA LYS A 32 -17.22 -17.55 -1.04
C LYS A 32 -18.54 -17.73 -1.75
N PHE A 33 -19.41 -16.74 -1.63
CA PHE A 33 -20.70 -16.71 -2.35
C PHE A 33 -21.10 -15.27 -2.65
N THR A 34 -22.07 -15.11 -3.55
CA THR A 34 -22.60 -13.80 -3.92
C THR A 34 -24.08 -13.75 -3.60
N LEU A 35 -24.53 -12.71 -2.91
CA LEU A 35 -25.94 -12.47 -2.64
C LEU A 35 -26.66 -12.04 -3.92
N ALA A 36 -28.01 -12.19 -3.94
CA ALA A 36 -28.84 -11.79 -5.07
C ALA A 36 -28.70 -10.30 -5.48
N ASN A 37 -28.21 -9.45 -4.58
CA ASN A 37 -27.93 -8.03 -4.85
C ASN A 37 -26.52 -7.75 -5.39
N GLY A 38 -25.71 -8.78 -5.65
CA GLY A 38 -24.36 -8.65 -6.19
C GLY A 38 -23.25 -8.47 -5.16
N LEU A 39 -23.55 -8.47 -3.85
CA LEU A 39 -22.55 -8.42 -2.79
C LEU A 39 -21.81 -9.74 -2.69
N THR A 40 -20.50 -9.73 -2.86
CA THR A 40 -19.65 -10.90 -2.62
C THR A 40 -19.35 -11.05 -1.14
N VAL A 41 -19.43 -12.26 -0.61
CA VAL A 41 -19.18 -12.56 0.80
C VAL A 41 -18.12 -13.63 0.92
N TYR A 42 -17.18 -13.40 1.83
CA TYR A 42 -16.18 -14.39 2.24
C TYR A 42 -16.38 -14.68 3.73
N LEU A 43 -16.43 -15.95 4.09
CA LEU A 43 -16.54 -16.41 5.47
C LEU A 43 -15.40 -17.39 5.76
N MET A 44 -14.50 -17.03 6.68
CA MET A 44 -13.39 -17.87 7.12
C MET A 44 -13.48 -18.08 8.63
N GLU A 45 -13.78 -19.33 9.05
CA GLU A 45 -13.73 -19.68 10.46
C GLU A 45 -12.29 -19.77 10.94
N HIS A 46 -11.94 -18.98 11.95
CA HIS A 46 -10.61 -18.97 12.57
C HIS A 46 -10.74 -18.81 14.08
N ARG A 47 -10.69 -19.92 14.79
CA ARG A 47 -11.07 -20.01 16.23
C ARG A 47 -9.90 -19.92 17.19
N ALA A 48 -8.72 -19.47 16.74
CA ALA A 48 -7.53 -19.36 17.59
C ALA A 48 -7.70 -18.34 18.73
N VAL A 49 -8.51 -17.29 18.47
CA VAL A 49 -8.85 -16.26 19.45
C VAL A 49 -10.34 -15.94 19.34
N PRO A 50 -11.03 -15.51 20.44
CA PRO A 50 -12.47 -15.24 20.45
C PRO A 50 -12.82 -13.89 19.79
N LEU A 51 -12.20 -13.58 18.67
CA LEU A 51 -12.39 -12.33 17.92
C LEU A 51 -13.01 -12.60 16.56
N ILE A 52 -13.74 -11.62 16.07
CA ILE A 52 -14.21 -11.53 14.69
C ILE A 52 -13.64 -10.24 14.09
N TYR A 53 -12.97 -10.40 12.96
CA TYR A 53 -12.56 -9.30 12.11
C TYR A 53 -13.48 -9.26 10.88
N VAL A 54 -13.99 -8.09 10.56
CA VAL A 54 -14.78 -7.87 9.35
C VAL A 54 -14.24 -6.69 8.57
N THR A 55 -14.13 -6.86 7.26
CA THR A 55 -13.84 -5.74 6.35
C THR A 55 -14.86 -5.69 5.22
N ALA A 56 -15.37 -4.50 4.94
CA ALA A 56 -16.18 -4.20 3.77
C ALA A 56 -15.34 -3.45 2.75
N VAL A 57 -15.24 -3.99 1.54
CA VAL A 57 -14.37 -3.49 0.46
C VAL A 57 -15.21 -2.99 -0.69
N PHE A 58 -14.91 -1.78 -1.16
CA PHE A 58 -15.62 -1.11 -2.25
C PHE A 58 -14.66 -0.69 -3.34
N PRO A 59 -15.06 -0.69 -4.63
CA PRO A 59 -14.26 -0.14 -5.73
C PRO A 59 -14.29 1.40 -5.71
N ALA A 60 -13.97 1.98 -4.55
CA ALA A 60 -14.10 3.39 -4.19
C ALA A 60 -12.73 4.04 -3.89
N GLY A 61 -11.65 3.53 -4.50
CA GLY A 61 -10.30 4.03 -4.26
C GLY A 61 -10.03 5.39 -4.89
N ALA A 62 -8.86 5.97 -4.57
CA ALA A 62 -8.46 7.31 -5.02
C ALA A 62 -8.34 7.45 -6.54
N ALA A 63 -8.17 6.34 -7.28
CA ALA A 63 -8.24 6.36 -8.75
C ALA A 63 -9.62 6.81 -9.29
N ARG A 64 -10.65 6.84 -8.43
CA ARG A 64 -12.01 7.30 -8.75
C ARG A 64 -12.26 8.78 -8.43
N ASP A 65 -11.30 9.47 -7.84
CA ASP A 65 -11.45 10.88 -7.43
C ASP A 65 -11.68 11.84 -8.59
N GLY A 66 -11.29 11.47 -9.79
CA GLY A 66 -11.31 12.38 -10.96
C GLY A 66 -10.45 13.62 -10.69
N GLY A 67 -11.00 14.80 -10.93
CA GLY A 67 -10.31 16.07 -10.64
C GLY A 67 -10.40 16.54 -9.18
N LYS A 68 -10.88 15.69 -8.25
CA LYS A 68 -11.10 16.01 -6.83
C LYS A 68 -10.29 15.11 -5.90
N SER A 69 -8.97 14.99 -6.15
CA SER A 69 -8.10 14.15 -5.31
C SER A 69 -8.34 14.39 -3.82
N GLY A 70 -8.46 13.31 -3.05
CA GLY A 70 -8.84 13.29 -1.64
C GLY A 70 -10.33 13.12 -1.38
N LEU A 71 -11.17 13.01 -2.43
CA LEU A 71 -12.61 12.81 -2.28
C LEU A 71 -12.93 11.43 -1.71
N ALA A 72 -12.29 10.36 -2.23
CA ALA A 72 -12.43 9.01 -1.70
C ALA A 72 -12.07 8.96 -0.21
N TYR A 73 -10.94 9.58 0.17
CA TYR A 73 -10.49 9.65 1.55
C TYR A 73 -11.47 10.38 2.47
N LEU A 74 -11.88 11.61 2.12
CA LEU A 74 -12.87 12.34 2.92
C LEU A 74 -14.21 11.62 3.02
N THR A 75 -14.59 10.87 1.98
CA THR A 75 -15.82 10.06 2.01
C THR A 75 -15.70 8.89 2.97
N ALA A 76 -14.62 8.09 2.87
CA ALA A 76 -14.40 6.95 3.74
C ALA A 76 -14.31 7.36 5.22
N GLU A 77 -13.49 8.37 5.53
CA GLU A 77 -13.34 8.92 6.88
C GLU A 77 -14.65 9.50 7.46
N SER A 78 -15.57 9.91 6.60
CA SER A 78 -16.86 10.47 7.05
C SER A 78 -17.94 9.42 7.28
N LEU A 79 -17.71 8.14 6.97
CA LEU A 79 -18.71 7.07 7.20
C LEU A 79 -19.09 6.94 8.67
N PHE A 80 -18.10 7.06 9.56
CA PHE A 80 -18.33 7.03 11.01
C PHE A 80 -18.76 8.38 11.62
N SER A 81 -18.97 9.40 10.79
CA SER A 81 -19.41 10.72 11.28
C SER A 81 -20.88 10.80 11.65
N GLY A 82 -21.64 9.74 11.39
CA GLY A 82 -23.04 9.58 11.73
C GLY A 82 -23.81 8.79 10.68
N THR A 83 -24.82 8.08 11.13
CA THR A 83 -25.73 7.28 10.31
C THR A 83 -27.16 7.76 10.49
N LYS A 84 -28.11 7.12 9.84
CA LYS A 84 -29.54 7.45 9.97
C LYS A 84 -30.04 7.41 11.41
N HIS A 85 -29.56 6.45 12.23
CA HIS A 85 -30.05 6.25 13.61
C HIS A 85 -29.02 6.61 14.68
N TYR A 86 -27.76 6.86 14.31
CA TYR A 86 -26.70 7.23 15.24
C TYR A 86 -26.07 8.57 14.84
N GLY A 87 -26.16 9.57 15.69
CA GLY A 87 -25.26 10.71 15.61
C GLY A 87 -23.83 10.29 15.99
N LYS A 88 -22.82 11.04 15.57
CA LYS A 88 -21.41 10.70 15.75
C LYS A 88 -21.07 10.27 17.19
N ALA A 89 -21.36 11.12 18.17
CA ALA A 89 -21.02 10.85 19.58
C ALA A 89 -21.67 9.55 20.11
N ARG A 90 -22.90 9.26 19.69
CA ARG A 90 -23.58 8.02 20.08
C ARG A 90 -22.98 6.82 19.39
N LEU A 91 -22.61 6.93 18.10
CA LEU A 91 -21.94 5.85 17.35
C LEU A 91 -20.60 5.49 17.99
N GLU A 92 -19.78 6.50 18.27
CA GLU A 92 -18.48 6.34 18.93
C GLU A 92 -18.64 5.69 20.32
N ALA A 93 -19.57 6.19 21.14
CA ALA A 93 -19.83 5.63 22.48
C ALA A 93 -20.31 4.16 22.43
N GLU A 94 -21.13 3.77 21.45
CA GLU A 94 -21.56 2.38 21.29
C GLU A 94 -20.41 1.47 20.86
N LEU A 95 -19.56 1.89 19.90
CA LEU A 95 -18.39 1.13 19.47
C LEU A 95 -17.38 1.00 20.62
N GLU A 96 -17.11 2.08 21.36
CA GLU A 96 -16.22 2.09 22.52
C GLU A 96 -16.74 1.16 23.63
N ARG A 97 -18.03 1.23 23.96
CA ARG A 97 -18.66 0.36 24.97
C ARG A 97 -18.55 -1.13 24.62
N LEU A 98 -18.53 -1.48 23.33
CA LEU A 98 -18.40 -2.84 22.84
C LEU A 98 -16.92 -3.22 22.61
N GLY A 99 -15.96 -2.33 22.89
CA GLY A 99 -14.55 -2.58 22.64
C GLY A 99 -14.22 -2.83 21.17
N VAL A 100 -14.97 -2.22 20.25
CA VAL A 100 -14.76 -2.39 18.80
C VAL A 100 -13.62 -1.50 18.37
N ASP A 101 -12.57 -2.13 17.83
CA ASP A 101 -11.58 -1.41 17.02
C ASP A 101 -12.12 -1.23 15.60
N TYR A 102 -12.11 -0.01 15.08
CA TYR A 102 -12.66 0.29 13.77
C TYR A 102 -11.82 1.31 13.01
N SER A 103 -11.79 1.16 11.71
CA SER A 103 -11.07 2.09 10.81
C SER A 103 -11.75 2.18 9.45
N ALA A 104 -11.55 3.33 8.79
CA ALA A 104 -11.77 3.46 7.37
C ALA A 104 -10.42 3.51 6.66
N TYR A 105 -10.33 2.97 5.45
CA TYR A 105 -9.12 2.99 4.65
C TYR A 105 -9.41 3.34 3.19
N VAL A 106 -8.42 3.91 2.53
CA VAL A 106 -8.44 4.20 1.09
C VAL A 106 -7.10 3.84 0.49
N GLU A 107 -7.18 3.08 -0.58
CA GLU A 107 -6.08 2.75 -1.49
C GLU A 107 -6.36 3.35 -2.88
N LEU A 108 -5.52 3.07 -3.86
CA LEU A 108 -5.76 3.54 -5.22
C LEU A 108 -6.96 2.85 -5.87
N ASP A 109 -7.08 1.53 -5.73
CA ASP A 109 -8.11 0.73 -6.40
C ASP A 109 -9.35 0.46 -5.55
N ALA A 110 -9.23 0.56 -4.22
CA ALA A 110 -10.29 0.22 -3.28
C ALA A 110 -10.36 1.19 -2.10
N ALA A 111 -11.50 1.20 -1.43
CA ALA A 111 -11.69 1.80 -0.11
C ALA A 111 -12.61 0.92 0.72
N GLY A 112 -12.58 1.08 2.02
CA GLY A 112 -13.45 0.28 2.87
C GLY A 112 -13.43 0.66 4.32
N VAL A 113 -14.08 -0.18 5.12
CA VAL A 113 -14.09 -0.10 6.58
C VAL A 113 -13.76 -1.45 7.16
N SER A 114 -13.05 -1.46 8.27
CA SER A 114 -12.71 -2.66 9.02
C SER A 114 -13.13 -2.52 10.47
N LEU A 115 -13.65 -3.58 11.06
CA LEU A 115 -13.99 -3.67 12.46
C LEU A 115 -13.40 -4.96 13.06
N SER A 116 -12.93 -4.88 14.32
CA SER A 116 -12.50 -6.03 15.12
C SER A 116 -13.21 -6.00 16.47
N PHE A 117 -13.79 -7.12 16.89
CA PHE A 117 -14.61 -7.20 18.09
C PHE A 117 -14.68 -8.62 18.66
N ILE A 118 -15.09 -8.73 19.92
CA ILE A 118 -15.29 -10.03 20.58
C ILE A 118 -16.52 -10.72 19.97
N LYS A 119 -16.43 -12.03 19.73
CA LYS A 119 -17.45 -12.84 19.05
C LYS A 119 -18.85 -12.73 19.67
N ASP A 120 -18.94 -12.54 21.00
CA ASP A 120 -20.22 -12.46 21.74
C ASP A 120 -21.01 -11.19 21.38
N ASP A 121 -20.36 -10.16 20.84
CA ASP A 121 -21.00 -8.92 20.42
C ASP A 121 -21.41 -8.91 18.93
N LEU A 122 -21.32 -10.05 18.24
CA LEU A 122 -21.64 -10.18 16.80
C LEU A 122 -23.01 -9.58 16.45
N GLU A 123 -24.06 -9.95 17.20
CA GLU A 123 -25.44 -9.50 16.95
C GLU A 123 -25.66 -8.00 17.24
N ARG A 124 -24.72 -7.35 17.94
CA ARG A 124 -24.73 -5.92 18.23
C ARG A 124 -23.92 -5.13 17.23
N VAL A 125 -22.76 -5.65 16.81
CA VAL A 125 -21.81 -4.95 15.95
C VAL A 125 -22.22 -5.00 14.47
N VAL A 126 -22.75 -6.13 13.98
CA VAL A 126 -23.15 -6.26 12.56
C VAL A 126 -24.24 -5.25 12.16
N PRO A 127 -25.29 -4.97 12.97
CA PRO A 127 -26.23 -3.88 12.69
C PRO A 127 -25.54 -2.50 12.60
N ILE A 128 -24.55 -2.22 13.45
CA ILE A 128 -23.80 -0.95 13.39
C ILE A 128 -23.00 -0.87 12.10
N LEU A 129 -22.28 -1.94 11.72
CA LEU A 129 -21.57 -2.01 10.44
C LEU A 129 -22.53 -1.75 9.26
N ARG A 130 -23.70 -2.37 9.26
CA ARG A 130 -24.76 -2.13 8.26
C ARG A 130 -25.12 -0.66 8.18
N GLU A 131 -25.36 -0.01 9.32
CA GLU A 131 -25.68 1.41 9.39
C GLU A 131 -24.55 2.27 8.78
N VAL A 132 -23.29 1.98 9.14
CA VAL A 132 -22.11 2.72 8.66
C VAL A 132 -21.99 2.63 7.14
N ILE A 133 -22.16 1.45 6.55
CA ILE A 133 -21.92 1.27 5.11
C ILE A 133 -23.16 1.55 4.23
N GLN A 134 -24.38 1.41 4.76
CA GLN A 134 -25.62 1.58 3.97
C GLN A 134 -26.34 2.91 4.24
N GLU A 135 -26.19 3.47 5.43
CA GLU A 135 -27.02 4.57 5.92
C GLU A 135 -26.20 5.77 6.46
N ALA A 136 -24.94 5.92 6.01
CA ALA A 136 -24.13 7.09 6.37
C ALA A 136 -24.78 8.40 5.89
N VAL A 137 -24.82 9.44 6.74
CA VAL A 137 -25.56 10.67 6.47
C VAL A 137 -24.67 11.90 6.22
N PHE A 138 -23.39 11.84 6.53
CA PHE A 138 -22.43 12.93 6.31
C PHE A 138 -22.89 14.27 6.90
N PRO A 139 -23.00 14.44 8.23
CA PRO A 139 -23.42 15.70 8.83
C PRO A 139 -22.48 16.84 8.40
N PRO A 140 -22.98 18.00 7.89
CA PRO A 140 -22.12 19.05 7.33
C PRO A 140 -21.09 19.59 8.32
N GLY A 141 -21.44 19.68 9.61
CA GLY A 141 -20.54 20.13 10.67
C GLY A 141 -19.35 19.19 10.86
N GLU A 142 -19.61 17.87 10.96
CA GLU A 142 -18.58 16.85 11.14
C GLU A 142 -17.70 16.72 9.88
N PHE A 143 -18.29 16.71 8.70
CA PHE A 143 -17.55 16.74 7.44
C PHE A 143 -16.65 17.98 7.36
N GLY A 144 -17.14 19.15 7.75
CA GLY A 144 -16.36 20.38 7.80
C GLY A 144 -15.18 20.32 8.76
N LYS A 145 -15.35 19.70 9.93
CA LYS A 145 -14.25 19.48 10.90
C LYS A 145 -13.19 18.56 10.33
N ARG A 146 -13.60 17.40 9.75
CA ARG A 146 -12.65 16.45 9.14
C ARG A 146 -11.88 17.05 7.99
N LYS A 147 -12.57 17.80 7.12
CA LYS A 147 -11.93 18.51 6.00
C LYS A 147 -10.90 19.54 6.48
N ARG A 148 -11.20 20.36 7.52
CA ARG A 148 -10.22 21.31 8.08
C ARG A 148 -9.00 20.59 8.61
N ARG A 149 -9.21 19.54 9.40
CA ARG A 149 -8.12 18.72 9.93
C ARG A 149 -7.22 18.16 8.80
N LEU A 150 -7.83 17.64 7.73
CA LEU A 150 -7.06 17.13 6.57
C LEU A 150 -6.27 18.26 5.89
N LEU A 151 -6.82 19.47 5.78
CA LEU A 151 -6.07 20.61 5.21
C LEU A 151 -4.85 20.96 6.06
N ASP A 152 -4.98 20.93 7.37
CA ASP A 152 -3.86 21.17 8.29
C ASP A 152 -2.82 20.03 8.21
N GLU A 153 -3.26 18.77 8.16
CA GLU A 153 -2.41 17.59 7.97
C GLU A 153 -1.61 17.67 6.66
N LEU A 154 -2.22 18.12 5.56
CA LEU A 154 -1.56 18.28 4.27
C LEU A 154 -0.48 19.38 4.28
N ILE A 155 -0.67 20.44 5.06
CA ILE A 155 0.35 21.47 5.25
C ILE A 155 1.51 20.90 6.05
N GLN A 156 1.21 20.24 7.18
CA GLN A 156 2.22 19.67 8.07
C GLN A 156 3.03 18.54 7.41
N ALA A 157 2.39 17.71 6.58
CA ALA A 157 3.06 16.65 5.85
C ALA A 157 4.22 17.14 4.99
N LYS A 158 4.15 18.37 4.46
CA LYS A 158 5.23 18.97 3.66
C LYS A 158 6.45 19.40 4.48
N GLU A 159 6.31 19.52 5.79
CA GLU A 159 7.46 19.73 6.68
C GLU A 159 8.25 18.42 6.93
N GLN A 160 7.65 17.27 6.60
CA GLN A 160 8.23 15.94 6.75
C GLN A 160 8.40 15.28 5.37
N PRO A 161 9.57 15.42 4.71
CA PRO A 161 9.82 14.94 3.36
C PRO A 161 9.51 13.46 3.14
N GLU A 162 9.67 12.62 4.18
CA GLU A 162 9.33 11.19 4.16
C GLU A 162 7.86 10.91 3.90
N LEU A 163 6.94 11.77 4.35
CA LEU A 163 5.50 11.59 4.15
C LEU A 163 5.04 11.99 2.75
N VAL A 164 5.85 12.78 2.04
CA VAL A 164 5.47 13.33 0.73
C VAL A 164 6.32 12.81 -0.43
N LEU A 165 7.40 12.06 -0.17
CA LEU A 165 8.25 11.50 -1.22
C LEU A 165 7.47 10.58 -2.18
N ASP A 166 6.68 9.63 -1.65
CA ASP A 166 5.85 8.74 -2.47
C ASP A 166 4.78 9.48 -3.28
N PRO A 167 3.95 10.39 -2.74
CA PRO A 167 3.08 11.23 -3.53
C PRO A 167 3.79 12.00 -4.66
N TYR A 168 4.98 12.54 -4.43
CA TYR A 168 5.77 13.19 -5.48
C TYR A 168 6.24 12.18 -6.53
N PHE A 169 6.75 11.02 -6.10
CA PHE A 169 7.22 9.98 -7.00
C PHE A 169 6.08 9.45 -7.88
N ARG A 170 4.95 9.05 -7.31
CA ARG A 170 3.79 8.59 -8.08
C ARG A 170 3.24 9.68 -9.00
N GLY A 171 3.13 10.90 -8.52
CA GLY A 171 2.70 12.04 -9.34
C GLY A 171 3.62 12.27 -10.54
N PHE A 172 4.93 12.09 -10.37
CA PHE A 172 5.93 12.23 -11.42
C PHE A 172 5.94 11.07 -12.41
N ILE A 173 5.76 9.83 -11.92
CA ILE A 173 5.68 8.61 -12.73
C ILE A 173 4.38 8.57 -13.54
N PHE A 174 3.25 8.77 -12.90
CA PHE A 174 1.94 8.56 -13.52
C PHE A 174 1.38 9.80 -14.23
N GLY A 175 1.82 11.00 -13.89
CA GLY A 175 1.40 12.25 -14.56
C GLY A 175 -0.10 12.47 -14.52
N ARG A 176 -0.81 12.26 -15.65
CA ARG A 176 -2.28 12.41 -15.74
C ARG A 176 -3.05 11.12 -15.50
N HIS A 177 -2.38 10.01 -15.32
CA HIS A 177 -3.01 8.73 -15.04
C HIS A 177 -3.70 8.78 -13.66
N PRO A 178 -4.84 8.09 -13.44
CA PRO A 178 -5.55 8.09 -12.16
C PRO A 178 -4.70 7.66 -10.95
N TYR A 179 -3.67 6.85 -11.15
CA TYR A 179 -2.74 6.45 -10.08
C TYR A 179 -1.78 7.58 -9.64
N ALA A 180 -1.75 8.70 -10.34
CA ALA A 180 -1.08 9.92 -9.86
C ALA A 180 -1.85 10.62 -8.73
N ASN A 181 -3.13 10.28 -8.52
CA ASN A 181 -3.92 10.88 -7.45
C ASN A 181 -3.31 10.59 -6.08
N PRO A 182 -2.91 11.59 -5.30
CA PRO A 182 -2.50 11.37 -3.93
C PRO A 182 -3.71 10.95 -3.10
N LEU A 183 -3.55 9.93 -2.25
CA LEU A 183 -4.64 9.33 -1.47
C LEU A 183 -5.39 10.38 -0.62
N PHE A 184 -4.64 11.29 0.00
CA PHE A 184 -5.18 12.36 0.84
C PHE A 184 -5.54 13.65 0.06
N GLY A 185 -5.32 13.65 -1.26
CA GLY A 185 -5.48 14.82 -2.09
C GLY A 185 -4.35 15.84 -1.98
N THR A 186 -4.63 17.05 -2.45
CA THR A 186 -3.76 18.23 -2.27
C THR A 186 -4.55 19.30 -1.54
N TYR A 187 -3.86 20.31 -0.99
CA TYR A 187 -4.55 21.44 -0.34
C TYR A 187 -5.57 22.09 -1.29
N GLY A 188 -5.18 22.35 -2.54
CA GLY A 188 -6.01 22.98 -3.54
C GLY A 188 -7.22 22.13 -3.97
N THR A 189 -7.08 20.80 -4.06
CA THR A 189 -8.20 19.91 -4.38
C THR A 189 -9.14 19.74 -3.20
N VAL A 190 -8.62 19.41 -2.01
CA VAL A 190 -9.39 19.19 -0.78
C VAL A 190 -10.19 20.43 -0.39
N ARG A 191 -9.60 21.63 -0.52
CA ARG A 191 -10.30 22.90 -0.26
C ARG A 191 -11.60 23.05 -1.06
N LYS A 192 -11.64 22.53 -2.28
CA LYS A 192 -12.79 22.63 -3.20
C LYS A 192 -13.83 21.53 -2.98
N ILE A 193 -13.50 20.43 -2.29
CA ILE A 193 -14.44 19.34 -2.03
C ILE A 193 -15.55 19.82 -1.09
N ARG A 194 -16.80 19.59 -1.48
CA ARG A 194 -17.99 19.91 -0.71
C ARG A 194 -18.63 18.64 -0.14
N ASN A 195 -19.39 18.79 0.92
CA ASN A 195 -20.17 17.68 1.50
C ASN A 195 -21.06 16.97 0.46
N ALA A 196 -21.64 17.73 -0.47
CA ALA A 196 -22.43 17.17 -1.58
C ALA A 196 -21.62 16.24 -2.49
N ASP A 197 -20.32 16.54 -2.69
CA ASP A 197 -19.44 15.69 -3.49
C ASP A 197 -19.20 14.34 -2.81
N ALA A 198 -18.93 14.33 -1.49
CA ALA A 198 -18.76 13.12 -0.70
C ALA A 198 -20.05 12.27 -0.68
N ARG A 199 -21.23 12.91 -0.52
CA ARG A 199 -22.52 12.22 -0.62
C ARG A 199 -22.77 11.62 -2.00
N ALA A 200 -22.37 12.30 -3.07
CA ALA A 200 -22.49 11.80 -4.43
C ALA A 200 -21.56 10.61 -4.65
N PHE A 201 -20.31 10.71 -4.19
CA PHE A 201 -19.31 9.64 -4.27
C PHE A 201 -19.76 8.40 -3.47
N TYR A 202 -20.23 8.58 -2.24
CA TYR A 202 -20.79 7.52 -1.44
C TYR A 202 -21.92 6.78 -2.16
N ARG A 203 -22.92 7.50 -2.68
CA ARG A 203 -24.05 6.90 -3.40
C ARG A 203 -23.61 6.14 -4.66
N ALA A 204 -22.54 6.60 -5.32
CA ALA A 204 -22.03 6.00 -6.53
C ALA A 204 -21.26 4.70 -6.26
N TYR A 205 -20.43 4.66 -5.23
CA TYR A 205 -19.44 3.59 -5.04
C TYR A 205 -19.67 2.69 -3.84
N TYR A 206 -20.36 3.14 -2.79
CA TYR A 206 -20.67 2.32 -1.61
C TYR A 206 -22.01 1.61 -1.81
N ARG A 207 -21.95 0.50 -2.54
CA ARG A 207 -23.11 -0.26 -3.00
C ARG A 207 -22.77 -1.74 -3.06
N PRO A 208 -23.76 -2.66 -3.03
CA PRO A 208 -23.49 -4.09 -2.97
C PRO A 208 -22.83 -4.63 -4.24
N GLU A 209 -23.17 -4.08 -5.41
CA GLU A 209 -22.63 -4.54 -6.69
C GLU A 209 -21.15 -4.15 -6.82
N GLY A 210 -20.27 -5.15 -6.93
CA GLY A 210 -18.83 -4.97 -7.01
C GLY A 210 -18.16 -4.69 -5.66
N ALA A 211 -18.87 -4.88 -4.54
CA ALA A 211 -18.32 -4.85 -3.19
C ALA A 211 -18.10 -6.25 -2.64
N ALA A 212 -17.24 -6.35 -1.62
CA ALA A 212 -17.08 -7.56 -0.84
C ALA A 212 -17.25 -7.28 0.65
N LEU A 213 -17.80 -8.29 1.36
CA LEU A 213 -17.88 -8.33 2.81
C LEU A 213 -17.16 -9.60 3.28
N ILE A 214 -16.14 -9.42 4.10
CA ILE A 214 -15.21 -10.47 4.48
C ILE A 214 -15.23 -10.60 5.99
N PHE A 215 -15.60 -11.77 6.50
CA PHE A 215 -15.55 -12.12 7.91
C PHE A 215 -14.49 -13.18 8.15
N VAL A 216 -13.61 -12.95 9.10
CA VAL A 216 -12.61 -13.93 9.57
C VAL A 216 -12.64 -13.96 11.09
N GLY A 217 -12.76 -15.14 11.71
CA GLY A 217 -12.73 -15.23 13.17
C GLY A 217 -13.53 -16.40 13.75
N ASP A 218 -13.84 -16.28 15.04
CA ASP A 218 -14.56 -17.32 15.80
C ASP A 218 -16.07 -17.17 15.66
N PHE A 219 -16.62 -17.77 14.64
CA PHE A 219 -18.05 -17.86 14.35
C PHE A 219 -18.38 -19.18 13.63
N SER A 220 -19.65 -19.50 13.48
CA SER A 220 -20.14 -20.55 12.58
C SER A 220 -20.52 -19.94 11.25
N ALA A 221 -19.96 -20.44 10.15
CA ALA A 221 -20.26 -19.97 8.79
C ALA A 221 -21.75 -20.12 8.46
N ALA A 222 -22.38 -21.21 8.88
CA ALA A 222 -23.82 -21.44 8.68
C ALA A 222 -24.67 -20.35 9.36
N ARG A 223 -24.36 -19.98 10.62
CA ARG A 223 -25.04 -18.89 11.34
C ARG A 223 -24.73 -17.54 10.66
N MET A 224 -23.46 -17.29 10.30
CA MET A 224 -23.05 -16.04 9.70
C MET A 224 -23.73 -15.78 8.33
N LYS A 225 -23.96 -16.82 7.53
CA LYS A 225 -24.77 -16.69 6.29
C LYS A 225 -26.17 -16.12 6.55
N GLY A 226 -26.84 -16.60 7.60
CA GLY A 226 -28.15 -16.09 8.00
C GLY A 226 -28.10 -14.62 8.40
N ILE A 227 -27.11 -14.24 9.22
CA ILE A 227 -26.88 -12.85 9.66
C ILE A 227 -26.59 -11.94 8.46
N VAL A 228 -25.70 -12.36 7.56
CA VAL A 228 -25.37 -11.60 6.35
C VAL A 228 -26.60 -11.43 5.45
N GLN A 229 -27.37 -12.49 5.23
CA GLN A 229 -28.58 -12.43 4.42
C GLN A 229 -29.62 -11.47 5.06
N GLN A 230 -29.80 -11.52 6.37
CA GLN A 230 -30.73 -10.68 7.10
C GLN A 230 -30.35 -9.19 7.00
N HIS A 231 -29.08 -8.84 7.20
CA HIS A 231 -28.65 -7.44 7.30
C HIS A 231 -28.25 -6.81 5.96
N PHE A 232 -27.79 -7.61 4.99
CA PHE A 232 -27.25 -7.11 3.74
C PHE A 232 -28.03 -7.59 2.50
N GLY A 233 -28.89 -8.62 2.58
CA GLY A 233 -29.61 -9.18 1.43
C GLY A 233 -30.59 -8.21 0.77
N ALA A 234 -31.20 -7.31 1.55
CA ALA A 234 -32.11 -6.27 1.06
C ALA A 234 -31.40 -5.00 0.57
N TRP A 235 -30.08 -4.89 0.77
CA TRP A 235 -29.31 -3.71 0.35
C TRP A 235 -29.39 -3.51 -1.16
N ARG A 236 -29.65 -2.26 -1.58
CA ARG A 236 -29.71 -1.89 -3.01
C ARG A 236 -28.92 -0.62 -3.24
N GLY A 237 -28.11 -0.59 -4.29
CA GLY A 237 -27.49 0.63 -4.77
C GLY A 237 -28.54 1.62 -5.31
N LYS A 238 -28.28 2.90 -5.17
CA LYS A 238 -29.14 3.97 -5.71
C LYS A 238 -28.68 4.31 -7.15
N GLY A 239 -29.52 4.08 -8.14
CA GLY A 239 -29.21 4.32 -9.55
C GLY A 239 -28.31 3.24 -10.18
N ALA A 240 -27.90 3.45 -11.41
CA ALA A 240 -26.97 2.54 -12.10
C ALA A 240 -25.56 2.62 -11.48
N PRO A 241 -24.81 1.48 -11.40
CA PRO A 241 -23.41 1.53 -10.99
C PRO A 241 -22.60 2.38 -11.98
N PRO A 242 -21.64 3.20 -11.48
CA PRO A 242 -20.76 3.91 -12.37
C PRO A 242 -19.96 2.92 -13.22
N ALA A 243 -19.80 3.21 -14.50
CA ALA A 243 -18.96 2.41 -15.36
C ALA A 243 -17.54 2.34 -14.79
N PRO A 244 -16.86 1.18 -14.84
CA PRO A 244 -15.45 1.11 -14.50
C PRO A 244 -14.67 2.15 -15.31
N PRO A 245 -13.74 2.91 -14.71
CA PRO A 245 -12.92 3.81 -15.48
C PRO A 245 -12.11 3.00 -16.49
N LYS A 246 -12.08 3.45 -17.71
CA LYS A 246 -11.11 2.97 -18.70
C LYS A 246 -9.75 3.57 -18.34
N ILE A 247 -9.02 2.90 -17.47
CA ILE A 247 -7.66 3.28 -17.11
C ILE A 247 -6.75 2.71 -18.20
N ALA A 248 -6.24 3.59 -19.08
CA ALA A 248 -5.26 3.18 -20.08
C ALA A 248 -3.95 2.80 -19.37
N ALA A 249 -3.19 1.87 -19.96
CA ALA A 249 -1.85 1.58 -19.46
C ALA A 249 -0.99 2.86 -19.49
N PRO A 250 -0.19 3.14 -18.44
CA PRO A 250 0.71 4.27 -18.47
C PRO A 250 1.78 4.07 -19.56
N THR A 251 2.18 5.15 -20.21
CA THR A 251 3.25 5.11 -21.22
C THR A 251 4.62 5.13 -20.55
N GLY A 252 5.55 4.34 -21.08
CA GLY A 252 6.96 4.37 -20.64
C GLY A 252 7.64 5.73 -20.90
N PHE A 253 8.84 5.88 -20.38
CA PHE A 253 9.62 7.10 -20.49
C PHE A 253 10.65 6.97 -21.64
N THR A 254 10.86 8.06 -22.36
CA THR A 254 11.82 8.14 -23.48
C THR A 254 13.13 8.83 -23.08
N SER A 255 13.20 9.39 -21.88
CA SER A 255 14.39 10.04 -21.34
C SER A 255 14.38 10.08 -19.82
N PRO A 256 15.55 10.13 -19.17
CA PRO A 256 15.64 10.33 -17.75
C PRO A 256 15.25 11.76 -17.36
N ARG A 257 14.51 11.90 -16.25
CA ARG A 257 14.06 13.19 -15.73
C ARG A 257 14.27 13.25 -14.22
N VAL A 258 14.48 14.45 -13.72
CA VAL A 258 14.66 14.74 -12.29
C VAL A 258 13.61 15.75 -11.85
N LEU A 259 12.82 15.42 -10.85
CA LEU A 259 12.00 16.37 -10.09
C LEU A 259 12.77 16.75 -8.84
N LEU A 260 13.28 17.97 -8.78
CA LEU A 260 13.96 18.54 -7.62
C LEU A 260 12.96 19.38 -6.81
N VAL A 261 12.55 18.87 -5.66
CA VAL A 261 11.62 19.56 -4.76
C VAL A 261 12.43 20.34 -3.73
N ASP A 262 12.35 21.66 -3.81
CA ASP A 262 13.12 22.55 -2.93
C ASP A 262 12.49 22.66 -1.54
N LYS A 263 13.23 22.16 -0.53
CA LYS A 263 13.01 22.42 0.90
C LYS A 263 14.27 23.13 1.43
N LYS A 264 14.19 24.46 1.50
CA LYS A 264 15.35 25.35 1.76
C LYS A 264 16.07 25.07 3.08
N ASP A 265 15.33 24.61 4.08
CA ASP A 265 15.81 24.30 5.43
C ASP A 265 16.18 22.82 5.62
N ALA A 266 16.14 22.00 4.55
CA ALA A 266 16.50 20.59 4.64
C ALA A 266 17.98 20.41 5.00
N ALA A 267 18.26 19.61 6.02
CA ALA A 267 19.61 19.18 6.38
C ALA A 267 20.07 17.96 5.56
N GLU A 268 19.12 17.14 5.14
CA GLU A 268 19.32 15.94 4.34
C GLU A 268 18.46 15.96 3.08
N THR A 269 18.83 15.14 2.13
CA THR A 269 18.04 14.90 0.92
C THR A 269 17.36 13.54 1.02
N ARG A 270 16.04 13.53 0.82
CA ARG A 270 15.30 12.28 0.57
C ARG A 270 15.11 12.11 -0.91
N PHE A 271 15.30 10.89 -1.39
CA PHE A 271 15.16 10.62 -2.81
C PHE A 271 14.46 9.29 -3.09
N ALA A 272 13.81 9.24 -4.22
CA ALA A 272 13.36 8.00 -4.86
C ALA A 272 13.68 8.07 -6.34
N PHE A 273 14.08 6.94 -6.92
CA PHE A 273 14.24 6.84 -8.36
C PHE A 273 13.82 5.46 -8.85
N GLY A 274 13.37 5.39 -10.10
CA GLY A 274 12.90 4.15 -10.70
C GLY A 274 12.03 4.41 -11.92
N GLY A 275 10.91 3.71 -12.02
CA GLY A 275 10.03 3.80 -13.18
C GLY A 275 8.68 3.12 -12.94
N LEU A 276 8.02 2.75 -14.06
CA LEU A 276 6.83 1.92 -14.01
C LEU A 276 7.18 0.53 -13.50
N GLY A 277 6.29 -0.02 -12.69
CA GLY A 277 6.32 -1.39 -12.19
C GLY A 277 5.27 -2.27 -12.87
N ILE A 278 4.90 -3.36 -12.20
CA ILE A 278 3.96 -4.36 -12.71
C ILE A 278 2.62 -4.29 -11.97
N GLN A 279 1.59 -4.86 -12.57
CA GLN A 279 0.30 -5.05 -11.91
C GLN A 279 0.35 -6.19 -10.87
N ARG A 280 -0.55 -6.14 -9.87
CA ARG A 280 -0.50 -7.05 -8.71
C ARG A 280 -0.71 -8.53 -9.06
N ASN A 281 -1.51 -8.83 -10.06
CA ASN A 281 -1.77 -10.20 -10.54
C ASN A 281 -0.91 -10.60 -11.75
N HIS A 282 0.22 -9.93 -11.99
CA HIS A 282 1.13 -10.28 -13.07
C HIS A 282 1.76 -11.67 -12.81
N PRO A 283 1.88 -12.55 -13.83
CA PRO A 283 2.49 -13.88 -13.66
C PRO A 283 3.91 -13.85 -13.09
N ASP A 284 4.70 -12.83 -13.41
CA ASP A 284 6.07 -12.65 -12.92
C ASP A 284 6.14 -12.03 -11.50
N TYR A 285 5.00 -11.72 -10.86
CA TYR A 285 5.01 -10.98 -9.59
C TYR A 285 5.87 -11.65 -8.51
N VAL A 286 5.75 -12.97 -8.33
CA VAL A 286 6.56 -13.72 -7.35
C VAL A 286 8.04 -13.67 -7.69
N ALA A 287 8.40 -13.85 -8.96
CA ALA A 287 9.80 -13.78 -9.40
C ALA A 287 10.39 -12.37 -9.23
N VAL A 288 9.59 -11.32 -9.48
CA VAL A 288 9.96 -9.93 -9.19
C VAL A 288 10.22 -9.72 -7.70
N GLN A 289 9.39 -10.28 -6.82
CA GLN A 289 9.60 -10.21 -5.37
C GLN A 289 10.92 -10.89 -4.95
N VAL A 290 11.23 -12.06 -5.51
CA VAL A 290 12.49 -12.76 -5.21
C VAL A 290 13.71 -11.90 -5.60
N VAL A 291 13.71 -11.37 -6.81
CA VAL A 291 14.83 -10.50 -7.29
C VAL A 291 14.89 -9.20 -6.48
N ASN A 292 13.74 -8.58 -6.19
CA ASN A 292 13.70 -7.36 -5.40
C ASN A 292 14.22 -7.57 -3.97
N THR A 293 14.01 -8.75 -3.39
CA THR A 293 14.54 -9.12 -2.08
C THR A 293 16.08 -9.10 -2.07
N ILE A 294 16.71 -9.48 -3.17
CA ILE A 294 18.16 -9.40 -3.35
C ILE A 294 18.61 -7.94 -3.47
N LEU A 295 17.92 -7.16 -4.31
CA LEU A 295 18.31 -5.80 -4.61
C LEU A 295 18.22 -4.87 -3.39
N GLY A 296 17.02 -4.79 -2.76
CA GLY A 296 16.76 -3.85 -1.67
C GLY A 296 15.53 -4.20 -0.81
N GLY A 297 14.93 -5.37 -1.00
CA GLY A 297 13.70 -5.78 -0.30
C GLY A 297 13.92 -6.36 1.10
N ARG A 298 15.16 -6.48 1.57
CA ARG A 298 15.50 -6.93 2.93
C ARG A 298 16.67 -6.12 3.50
N PHE A 299 16.87 -6.23 4.80
CA PHE A 299 17.91 -5.48 5.51
C PHE A 299 19.34 -5.83 5.05
N THR A 300 19.61 -7.08 4.71
CA THR A 300 20.90 -7.57 4.17
C THR A 300 20.81 -7.70 2.65
N SER A 301 20.48 -6.62 1.97
CA SER A 301 20.35 -6.54 0.51
C SER A 301 21.55 -5.82 -0.11
N TRP A 302 21.76 -6.00 -1.40
CA TRP A 302 22.85 -5.35 -2.13
C TRP A 302 22.90 -3.83 -1.96
N LEU A 303 21.73 -3.17 -1.96
CA LEU A 303 21.65 -1.72 -1.69
C LEU A 303 22.07 -1.38 -0.27
N SER A 304 21.61 -2.15 0.73
CA SER A 304 21.96 -1.92 2.14
C SER A 304 23.47 -2.13 2.36
N ASP A 305 24.03 -3.20 1.82
CA ASP A 305 25.46 -3.49 1.95
C ASP A 305 26.28 -2.34 1.33
N ALA A 306 25.99 -1.96 0.09
CA ALA A 306 26.76 -0.93 -0.61
C ALA A 306 26.62 0.47 0.02
N LEU A 307 25.38 0.92 0.28
CA LEU A 307 25.17 2.32 0.71
C LEU A 307 25.33 2.52 2.22
N ARG A 308 24.87 1.53 3.01
CA ARG A 308 24.85 1.65 4.46
C ARG A 308 26.12 1.08 5.10
N VAL A 309 26.47 -0.18 4.74
CA VAL A 309 27.58 -0.89 5.42
C VAL A 309 28.92 -0.42 4.87
N ASP A 310 29.13 -0.48 3.56
CA ASP A 310 30.42 -0.21 2.95
C ASP A 310 30.70 1.29 2.82
N ALA A 311 29.73 2.06 2.33
CA ALA A 311 29.94 3.48 2.05
C ALA A 311 29.49 4.42 3.17
N GLY A 312 28.68 3.99 4.14
CA GLY A 312 28.19 4.81 5.25
C GLY A 312 27.37 6.05 4.84
N LEU A 313 26.74 6.01 3.65
CA LEU A 313 26.04 7.16 3.06
C LEU A 313 24.61 7.33 3.58
N THR A 314 24.03 6.31 4.17
CA THR A 314 22.64 6.31 4.68
C THR A 314 22.46 5.32 5.81
N TYR A 315 21.44 5.53 6.64
CA TYR A 315 20.97 4.52 7.60
C TYR A 315 19.94 3.54 7.02
N GLY A 316 19.38 3.83 5.85
CA GLY A 316 18.40 2.95 5.22
C GLY A 316 18.19 3.23 3.75
N VAL A 317 18.16 2.17 2.98
CA VAL A 317 17.84 2.17 1.56
C VAL A 317 16.98 0.95 1.26
N VAL A 318 15.95 1.13 0.45
CA VAL A 318 15.05 0.05 0.08
C VAL A 318 14.74 0.12 -1.42
N SER A 319 14.45 -1.04 -2.01
CA SER A 319 13.78 -1.12 -3.30
C SER A 319 12.41 -1.77 -3.13
N SER A 320 11.39 -1.27 -3.82
CA SER A 320 10.03 -1.77 -3.73
C SER A 320 9.32 -1.75 -5.08
N PHE A 321 8.37 -2.67 -5.22
CA PHE A 321 7.36 -2.66 -6.27
C PHE A 321 6.00 -2.41 -5.63
N ASP A 322 5.43 -1.23 -5.85
CA ASP A 322 4.03 -0.98 -5.53
C ASP A 322 3.18 -1.43 -6.71
N ALA A 323 2.48 -2.53 -6.53
CA ALA A 323 1.70 -3.17 -7.59
C ALA A 323 0.20 -2.94 -7.37
N PHE A 324 -0.44 -2.26 -8.34
CA PHE A 324 -1.86 -1.94 -8.35
C PHE A 324 -2.62 -2.84 -9.34
N LYS A 325 -3.91 -2.60 -9.52
CA LYS A 325 -4.75 -3.46 -10.37
C LYS A 325 -4.34 -3.47 -11.85
N THR A 326 -3.88 -2.34 -12.40
CA THR A 326 -3.57 -2.22 -13.84
C THR A 326 -2.15 -1.82 -14.15
N SER A 327 -1.35 -1.45 -13.17
CA SER A 327 0.06 -1.04 -13.30
C SER A 327 0.72 -1.02 -11.92
N GLY A 328 1.91 -0.47 -11.82
CA GLY A 328 2.63 -0.28 -10.57
C GLY A 328 3.78 0.70 -10.72
N THR A 329 4.55 0.86 -9.64
CA THR A 329 5.84 1.55 -9.65
C THR A 329 6.94 0.62 -9.17
N PHE A 330 8.15 0.83 -9.69
CA PHE A 330 9.40 0.37 -9.09
C PHE A 330 10.13 1.59 -8.57
N ALA A 331 10.59 1.54 -7.34
CA ALA A 331 11.36 2.61 -6.73
C ALA A 331 12.52 2.08 -5.89
N ILE A 332 13.68 2.74 -5.98
CA ILE A 332 14.74 2.71 -4.97
C ILE A 332 14.64 4.01 -4.19
N SER A 333 14.47 3.94 -2.88
CA SER A 333 14.33 5.11 -2.03
C SER A 333 15.30 5.08 -0.86
N SER A 334 15.82 6.28 -0.51
CA SER A 334 16.77 6.47 0.58
C SER A 334 16.80 7.94 1.03
N PHE A 335 17.64 8.21 2.00
CA PHE A 335 17.98 9.55 2.46
C PHE A 335 19.47 9.63 2.81
N THR A 336 20.03 10.83 2.74
CA THR A 336 21.46 11.04 2.97
C THR A 336 21.72 12.53 3.28
N PRO A 337 22.80 12.92 3.95
CA PRO A 337 23.20 14.32 4.03
C PRO A 337 23.26 14.99 2.65
N THR A 338 22.98 16.29 2.59
CA THR A 338 22.85 17.00 1.30
C THR A 338 24.13 16.91 0.45
N ASP A 339 25.30 16.93 1.05
CA ASP A 339 26.60 16.89 0.39
C ASP A 339 26.95 15.52 -0.19
N THR A 340 26.37 14.44 0.32
CA THR A 340 26.57 13.06 -0.16
C THR A 340 25.48 12.58 -1.12
N THR A 341 24.49 13.42 -1.43
CA THR A 341 23.31 13.05 -2.26
C THR A 341 23.70 12.45 -3.60
N VAL A 342 24.62 13.08 -4.32
CA VAL A 342 25.02 12.63 -5.66
C VAL A 342 25.79 11.31 -5.58
N ALA A 343 26.63 11.12 -4.57
CA ALA A 343 27.35 9.87 -4.35
C ALA A 343 26.39 8.72 -4.05
N ALA A 344 25.40 8.97 -3.15
CA ALA A 344 24.39 7.98 -2.81
C ALA A 344 23.51 7.58 -4.00
N LEU A 345 23.06 8.54 -4.81
CA LEU A 345 22.29 8.30 -6.03
C LEU A 345 23.10 7.50 -7.07
N ALA A 346 24.36 7.88 -7.30
CA ALA A 346 25.23 7.20 -8.24
C ALA A 346 25.46 5.76 -7.81
N LEU A 347 25.83 5.53 -6.55
CA LEU A 347 26.07 4.20 -6.02
C LEU A 347 24.79 3.34 -6.04
N ALA A 348 23.63 3.87 -5.65
CA ALA A 348 22.36 3.13 -5.73
C ALA A 348 22.00 2.73 -7.17
N ARG A 349 22.23 3.63 -8.14
CA ARG A 349 22.06 3.31 -9.57
C ARG A 349 23.06 2.25 -10.02
N ASP A 350 24.31 2.32 -9.62
CA ASP A 350 25.35 1.35 -10.01
C ASP A 350 25.02 -0.04 -9.44
N VAL A 351 24.45 -0.14 -8.24
CA VAL A 351 23.92 -1.41 -7.68
C VAL A 351 22.75 -1.94 -8.53
N LEU A 352 21.84 -1.09 -8.99
CA LEU A 352 20.77 -1.49 -9.90
C LEU A 352 21.38 -1.98 -11.24
N MET A 353 22.38 -1.29 -11.78
CA MET A 353 23.05 -1.70 -13.01
C MET A 353 23.83 -3.01 -12.83
N ARG A 354 24.39 -3.27 -11.66
CA ARG A 354 25.01 -4.55 -11.32
C ARG A 354 24.02 -5.70 -11.49
N LEU A 355 22.76 -5.50 -11.10
CA LEU A 355 21.70 -6.50 -11.28
C LEU A 355 21.55 -6.90 -12.76
N HIS A 356 21.65 -5.94 -13.68
CA HIS A 356 21.58 -6.18 -15.13
C HIS A 356 22.84 -6.80 -15.72
N THR A 357 24.01 -6.37 -15.29
CA THR A 357 25.30 -6.75 -15.89
C THR A 357 25.84 -8.07 -15.36
N GLN A 358 25.67 -8.34 -14.08
CA GLN A 358 26.19 -9.55 -13.42
C GLN A 358 25.08 -10.59 -13.21
N GLY A 359 23.80 -10.15 -13.10
CA GLY A 359 22.70 -11.03 -12.72
C GLY A 359 22.81 -11.48 -11.26
N VAL A 360 22.16 -12.58 -10.93
CA VAL A 360 22.20 -13.22 -9.62
C VAL A 360 22.73 -14.64 -9.74
N ASP A 361 23.52 -15.08 -8.77
CA ASP A 361 23.98 -16.47 -8.69
C ASP A 361 23.00 -17.35 -7.90
N GLU A 362 23.23 -18.66 -7.92
CA GLU A 362 22.39 -19.67 -7.27
C GLU A 362 22.34 -19.51 -5.74
N GLU A 363 23.45 -19.12 -5.10
CA GLU A 363 23.53 -18.97 -3.64
C GLU A 363 22.71 -17.76 -3.19
N THR A 364 22.92 -16.62 -3.84
CA THR A 364 22.17 -15.38 -3.59
C THR A 364 20.67 -15.58 -3.82
N LEU A 365 20.31 -16.30 -4.90
CA LEU A 365 18.91 -16.61 -5.22
C LEU A 365 18.27 -17.47 -4.14
N ARG A 366 18.94 -18.57 -3.71
CA ARG A 366 18.45 -19.45 -2.64
C ARG A 366 18.29 -18.73 -1.32
N ALA A 367 19.23 -17.84 -0.97
CA ALA A 367 19.13 -17.03 0.24
C ALA A 367 17.90 -16.11 0.22
N ALA A 368 17.56 -15.51 -0.93
CA ALA A 368 16.37 -14.67 -1.07
C ALA A 368 15.07 -15.49 -1.02
N GLN A 369 15.04 -16.64 -1.66
CA GLN A 369 13.93 -17.60 -1.60
C GLN A 369 13.67 -18.05 -0.15
N GLY A 370 14.71 -18.48 0.55
CA GLY A 370 14.61 -18.89 1.97
C GLY A 370 14.09 -17.78 2.87
N TYR A 371 14.55 -16.54 2.66
CA TYR A 371 14.05 -15.37 3.39
C TYR A 371 12.54 -15.16 3.16
N LEU A 372 12.09 -15.14 1.92
CA LEU A 372 10.67 -14.95 1.58
C LEU A 372 9.80 -16.07 2.15
N LEU A 373 10.23 -17.32 2.04
CA LEU A 373 9.50 -18.47 2.56
C LEU A 373 9.40 -18.45 4.10
N GLY A 374 10.47 -18.00 4.77
CA GLY A 374 10.47 -17.83 6.23
C GLY A 374 9.54 -16.70 6.71
N GLN A 375 9.38 -15.63 5.91
CA GLN A 375 8.50 -14.51 6.27
C GLN A 375 7.03 -14.77 5.92
N TYR A 376 6.76 -15.57 4.90
CA TYR A 376 5.41 -15.69 4.34
C TYR A 376 4.34 -16.16 5.34
N PRO A 377 4.54 -17.18 6.17
CA PRO A 377 3.55 -17.58 7.17
C PRO A 377 3.24 -16.48 8.20
N LEU A 378 4.26 -15.70 8.60
CA LEU A 378 4.13 -14.64 9.60
C LEU A 378 3.21 -13.49 9.14
N LEU A 379 3.06 -13.33 7.82
CA LEU A 379 2.16 -12.32 7.25
C LEU A 379 0.68 -12.61 7.51
N TYR A 380 0.31 -13.87 7.83
CA TYR A 380 -1.08 -14.34 7.85
C TYR A 380 -1.46 -15.01 9.17
N GLU A 381 -0.87 -14.59 10.28
CA GLU A 381 -1.11 -15.19 11.60
C GLU A 381 -2.41 -14.69 12.27
N THR A 382 -2.89 -13.49 11.92
CA THR A 382 -4.03 -12.88 12.60
C THR A 382 -5.31 -12.93 11.75
N PRO A 383 -6.51 -12.91 12.36
CA PRO A 383 -7.76 -12.78 11.61
C PRO A 383 -7.78 -11.55 10.69
N GLY A 384 -7.21 -10.43 11.15
CA GLY A 384 -7.12 -9.20 10.35
C GLY A 384 -6.24 -9.36 9.11
N SER A 385 -5.05 -9.99 9.24
CA SER A 385 -4.16 -10.23 8.11
C SER A 385 -4.76 -11.21 7.09
N LEU A 386 -5.47 -12.24 7.55
CA LEU A 386 -6.21 -13.16 6.68
C LEU A 386 -7.37 -12.45 5.96
N ALA A 387 -8.10 -11.57 6.65
CA ALA A 387 -9.15 -10.77 6.01
C ALA A 387 -8.58 -9.82 4.95
N ASN A 388 -7.44 -9.18 5.22
CA ASN A 388 -6.75 -8.34 4.24
C ASN A 388 -6.26 -9.15 3.03
N LEU A 389 -5.81 -10.39 3.22
CA LEU A 389 -5.46 -11.28 2.11
C LEU A 389 -6.68 -11.58 1.24
N LEU A 390 -7.83 -11.95 1.84
CA LEU A 390 -9.07 -12.18 1.10
C LEU A 390 -9.55 -10.91 0.38
N ALA A 391 -9.38 -9.73 0.99
CA ALA A 391 -9.65 -8.44 0.37
C ALA A 391 -8.75 -8.19 -0.85
N ALA A 392 -7.45 -8.47 -0.73
CA ALA A 392 -6.50 -8.38 -1.84
C ALA A 392 -6.85 -9.35 -2.98
N MET A 393 -7.25 -10.60 -2.66
CA MET A 393 -7.74 -11.57 -3.64
C MET A 393 -8.96 -11.03 -4.41
N PHE A 394 -9.87 -10.37 -3.71
CA PHE A 394 -11.04 -9.76 -4.33
C PHE A 394 -10.68 -8.55 -5.21
N VAL A 395 -9.85 -7.64 -4.71
CA VAL A 395 -9.50 -6.38 -5.42
C VAL A 395 -8.65 -6.66 -6.65
N TYR A 396 -7.68 -7.56 -6.53
CA TYR A 396 -6.66 -7.80 -7.56
C TYR A 396 -6.91 -9.05 -8.41
N ASP A 397 -8.04 -9.72 -8.23
CA ASP A 397 -8.49 -10.86 -9.04
C ASP A 397 -7.49 -12.03 -9.07
N PHE A 398 -7.00 -12.46 -7.89
CA PHE A 398 -6.28 -13.72 -7.73
C PHE A 398 -6.98 -14.66 -6.75
N ASP A 399 -6.68 -15.94 -6.80
CA ASP A 399 -7.41 -16.98 -6.08
C ASP A 399 -6.57 -17.66 -4.98
N ALA A 400 -7.18 -18.63 -4.31
CA ALA A 400 -6.53 -19.40 -3.26
C ALA A 400 -5.35 -20.25 -3.80
N ALA A 401 -5.39 -20.68 -5.06
CA ALA A 401 -4.31 -21.44 -5.67
C ALA A 401 -3.03 -20.57 -5.75
N TYR A 402 -3.17 -19.29 -6.13
CA TYR A 402 -2.05 -18.35 -6.13
C TYR A 402 -1.38 -18.23 -4.75
N VAL A 403 -2.19 -18.21 -3.68
CA VAL A 403 -1.69 -18.12 -2.29
C VAL A 403 -1.04 -19.42 -1.84
N ASN A 404 -1.69 -20.55 -2.09
CA ASN A 404 -1.21 -21.87 -1.68
C ASN A 404 0.03 -22.32 -2.46
N ASP A 405 0.12 -21.95 -3.74
CA ASP A 405 1.27 -22.26 -4.58
C ASP A 405 2.45 -21.29 -4.38
N TYR A 406 2.35 -20.31 -3.45
CA TYR A 406 3.39 -19.30 -3.28
C TYR A 406 4.77 -19.90 -3.04
N GLN A 407 4.89 -20.88 -2.14
CA GLN A 407 6.17 -21.58 -1.89
C GLN A 407 6.71 -22.21 -3.17
N LYS A 408 5.90 -23.00 -3.88
CA LYS A 408 6.25 -23.64 -5.14
C LYS A 408 6.69 -22.59 -6.18
N ASN A 409 5.98 -21.46 -6.26
CA ASN A 409 6.30 -20.39 -7.19
C ASN A 409 7.61 -19.68 -6.85
N VAL A 410 7.92 -19.50 -5.56
CA VAL A 410 9.21 -18.95 -5.09
C VAL A 410 10.34 -19.93 -5.42
N GLU A 411 10.20 -21.21 -5.10
CA GLU A 411 11.21 -22.25 -5.36
C GLU A 411 11.45 -22.50 -6.86
N ALA A 412 10.43 -22.28 -7.70
CA ALA A 412 10.53 -22.40 -9.15
C ALA A 412 11.32 -21.27 -9.84
N VAL A 413 11.65 -20.18 -9.13
CA VAL A 413 12.46 -19.11 -9.70
C VAL A 413 13.90 -19.56 -9.85
N THR A 414 14.33 -19.79 -11.09
CA THR A 414 15.72 -20.13 -11.45
C THR A 414 16.54 -18.88 -11.75
N VAL A 415 17.87 -19.01 -11.82
CA VAL A 415 18.76 -17.92 -12.27
C VAL A 415 18.37 -17.42 -13.68
N ALA A 416 17.98 -18.34 -14.57
CA ALA A 416 17.50 -17.98 -15.91
C ALA A 416 16.21 -17.15 -15.84
N LYS A 417 15.25 -17.54 -14.99
CA LYS A 417 14.00 -16.77 -14.76
C LYS A 417 14.28 -15.43 -14.11
N ALA A 418 15.18 -15.36 -13.14
CA ALA A 418 15.62 -14.11 -12.53
C ALA A 418 16.21 -13.15 -13.57
N LYS A 419 17.07 -13.62 -14.48
CA LYS A 419 17.64 -12.83 -15.57
C LYS A 419 16.56 -12.28 -16.50
N GLU A 420 15.57 -13.09 -16.87
CA GLU A 420 14.43 -12.67 -17.69
C GLU A 420 13.63 -11.55 -17.00
N VAL A 421 13.32 -11.74 -15.73
CA VAL A 421 12.55 -10.80 -14.92
C VAL A 421 13.30 -9.49 -14.71
N ILE A 422 14.60 -9.54 -14.47
CA ILE A 422 15.46 -8.36 -14.36
C ILE A 422 15.37 -7.53 -15.64
N ALA A 423 15.61 -8.17 -16.80
CA ALA A 423 15.59 -7.48 -18.08
C ALA A 423 14.23 -6.86 -18.43
N ARG A 424 13.12 -7.46 -17.97
CA ARG A 424 11.76 -7.04 -18.31
C ARG A 424 11.18 -6.00 -17.34
N HIS A 425 11.45 -6.12 -16.04
CA HIS A 425 10.70 -5.40 -15.02
C HIS A 425 11.53 -4.45 -14.15
N PHE A 426 12.86 -4.58 -14.14
CA PHE A 426 13.74 -3.64 -13.45
C PHE A 426 14.25 -2.63 -14.48
N PRO A 427 13.90 -1.33 -14.39
CA PRO A 427 14.29 -0.36 -15.39
C PRO A 427 15.81 -0.11 -15.36
N ALA A 428 16.48 -0.26 -16.52
CA ALA A 428 17.89 0.09 -16.71
C ALA A 428 18.06 1.51 -17.26
N ASP A 429 17.09 1.94 -18.06
CA ASP A 429 17.13 3.18 -18.81
C ASP A 429 16.01 4.12 -18.42
N ASN A 430 16.14 5.40 -18.80
CA ASN A 430 15.09 6.41 -18.66
C ASN A 430 14.55 6.53 -17.24
N LEU A 431 15.41 6.31 -16.24
CA LEU A 431 15.06 6.39 -14.82
C LEU A 431 14.49 7.77 -14.48
N GLN A 432 13.48 7.76 -13.63
CA GLN A 432 12.81 8.97 -13.15
C GLN A 432 13.23 9.20 -11.70
N TYR A 433 13.75 10.38 -11.41
CA TYR A 433 14.31 10.74 -10.11
C TYR A 433 13.45 11.79 -9.44
N VAL A 434 13.15 11.62 -8.18
CA VAL A 434 12.52 12.62 -7.30
C VAL A 434 13.42 12.85 -6.10
N LEU A 435 13.81 14.08 -5.87
CA LEU A 435 14.62 14.49 -4.74
C LEU A 435 13.91 15.59 -3.97
N ILE A 436 13.87 15.47 -2.65
CA ILE A 436 13.38 16.52 -1.74
C ILE A 436 14.56 16.95 -0.88
N GLY A 437 15.03 18.17 -1.06
CA GLY A 437 16.21 18.69 -0.37
C GLY A 437 16.50 20.14 -0.71
N LYS A 438 17.68 20.63 -0.37
CA LYS A 438 18.10 22.00 -0.65
C LYS A 438 18.49 22.16 -2.12
N ALA A 439 17.55 22.65 -2.96
CA ALA A 439 17.76 22.76 -4.40
C ALA A 439 18.98 23.59 -4.78
N ALA A 440 19.28 24.67 -4.05
CA ALA A 440 20.46 25.50 -4.30
C ALA A 440 21.79 24.72 -4.27
N ALA A 441 21.88 23.67 -3.42
CA ALA A 441 23.06 22.83 -3.33
C ALA A 441 23.11 21.72 -4.38
N LEU A 442 21.94 21.29 -4.88
CA LEU A 442 21.84 20.07 -5.69
C LEU A 442 21.65 20.34 -7.19
N ARG A 443 21.06 21.49 -7.56
CA ARG A 443 20.59 21.80 -8.92
C ARG A 443 21.55 21.46 -10.04
N GLU A 444 22.80 21.92 -9.93
CA GLU A 444 23.80 21.68 -10.98
C GLU A 444 24.27 20.22 -10.99
N GLN A 445 24.42 19.63 -9.83
CA GLN A 445 24.97 18.30 -9.68
C GLN A 445 24.03 17.20 -10.18
N VAL A 446 22.70 17.39 -10.00
CA VAL A 446 21.69 16.38 -10.39
C VAL A 446 21.35 16.39 -11.87
N LYS A 447 21.80 17.39 -12.63
CA LYS A 447 21.65 17.43 -14.12
C LYS A 447 22.26 16.21 -14.82
N ARG A 448 23.26 15.59 -14.22
CA ARG A 448 23.87 14.35 -14.73
C ARG A 448 22.93 13.14 -14.74
N PHE A 449 21.84 13.19 -13.98
CA PHE A 449 20.84 12.12 -13.91
C PHE A 449 19.66 12.31 -14.86
N GLY A 450 19.49 13.48 -15.44
CA GLY A 450 18.42 13.76 -16.40
C GLY A 450 18.01 15.22 -16.47
N THR A 451 16.98 15.49 -17.24
CA THR A 451 16.38 16.85 -17.34
C THR A 451 15.72 17.24 -16.03
N VAL A 452 16.18 18.35 -15.44
CA VAL A 452 15.72 18.81 -14.13
C VAL A 452 14.49 19.71 -14.28
N VAL A 453 13.46 19.39 -13.50
CA VAL A 453 12.31 20.25 -13.21
C VAL A 453 12.34 20.57 -11.73
N GLU A 454 12.29 21.85 -11.36
CA GLU A 454 12.33 22.27 -9.97
C GLU A 454 10.94 22.71 -9.51
N LYS A 455 10.61 22.40 -8.25
CA LYS A 455 9.35 22.76 -7.60
C LYS A 455 9.60 23.10 -6.14
N ASP A 456 9.01 24.19 -5.65
CA ASP A 456 9.01 24.48 -4.21
C ASP A 456 8.10 23.49 -3.48
N ILE A 457 8.53 22.93 -2.37
CA ILE A 457 7.74 21.97 -1.57
C ILE A 457 6.42 22.57 -1.09
N LYS A 458 6.37 23.89 -0.87
CA LYS A 458 5.16 24.63 -0.47
C LYS A 458 4.14 24.79 -1.59
N SER A 459 4.55 24.60 -2.85
CA SER A 459 3.64 24.63 -3.99
C SER A 459 2.56 23.57 -3.87
N ASP A 460 1.34 23.84 -4.35
CA ASP A 460 0.26 22.86 -4.34
C ASP A 460 0.54 21.66 -5.26
N GLY A 461 0.06 20.50 -4.87
CA GLY A 461 0.18 19.27 -5.66
C GLY A 461 1.55 18.60 -5.60
N TYR A 462 1.63 17.42 -6.20
CA TYR A 462 2.80 16.53 -6.14
C TYR A 462 3.37 16.19 -7.54
N GLY A 463 2.69 16.52 -8.63
CA GLY A 463 3.21 16.40 -9.99
C GLY A 463 3.92 17.68 -10.45
N LYS A 464 4.19 17.76 -11.77
CA LYS A 464 4.74 18.95 -12.41
C LYS A 464 3.90 20.19 -12.19
#